data_ef82833e377754f1abd32893074e7c5b
#
_entry.id   ef82833e377754f1abd32893074e7c5b
#
_cell.length_a   1.000
_cell.length_b   1.000
_cell.length_c   1.000
_cell.angle_alpha   90.00
_cell.angle_beta   90.00
_cell.angle_gamma   90.00
#
_symmetry.space_group_name_H-M   'P 1'
#
loop_
_entity.id
_entity.type
_entity.pdbx_description
1 polymer ?
#
loop_
_entity_poly.entity_id
_entity_poly.type
_entity_poly.pdbx_seq_one_letter_code
_entity_poly.pdbx_strand_id
1 'polypeptide(L)'
;MANNQRTQQPRSNDAKQKPVHEIRMGRIKAAIWANETDNGTRHNVTITRLYKDGDEWKTSTSFGRDELHLVAKVAYLAESWIYQQGQEGNGEAH
;
A
#
# COMPACT_ATOMS: atom_id res chain seq x y z
N MET A 1 15.42 21.30 2.82
CA MET A 1 15.39 21.10 2.64
C MET A 1 15.08 20.36 2.57
N ALA A 2 14.93 20.17 2.70
CA ALA A 2 14.81 19.52 2.58
C ALA A 2 14.26 18.89 2.39
N ASN A 3 14.33 18.77 2.42
CA ASN A 3 13.97 18.27 2.20
C ASN A 3 13.42 17.65 1.92
N ASN A 4 13.38 17.39 1.88
CA ASN A 4 13.06 16.87 1.56
C ASN A 4 12.52 16.27 1.37
N GLN A 5 12.48 16.00 1.39
CA GLN A 5 12.17 15.43 1.22
C GLN A 5 11.51 14.99 0.92
N ARG A 6 11.53 14.93 0.93
CA ARG A 6 11.01 14.59 0.72
C ARG A 6 10.53 14.19 0.11
N THR A 7 10.69 14.11 -0.03
CA THR A 7 10.35 13.81 -0.53
C THR A 7 9.84 13.32 -1.10
N GLN A 8 10.01 12.88 -1.29
CA GLN A 8 9.50 12.43 -1.60
C GLN A 8 8.66 12.22 -2.24
N GLN A 9 8.53 12.27 -2.31
CA GLN A 9 7.63 11.98 -2.65
C GLN A 9 6.89 12.60 -3.33
N PRO A 10 6.82 12.60 -3.95
CA PRO A 10 5.81 13.10 -4.69
C PRO A 10 4.66 13.40 -3.94
N ARG A 11 4.89 13.96 -3.03
CA ARG A 11 4.00 14.10 -2.20
C ARG A 11 2.94 15.02 -2.47
N SER A 12 3.07 15.98 -3.24
CA SER A 12 2.00 16.86 -3.51
C SER A 12 0.86 16.10 -4.14
N ASN A 13 1.17 15.18 -4.99
CA ASN A 13 0.15 14.34 -5.51
C ASN A 13 -0.42 13.47 -4.47
N ASP A 14 0.43 13.05 -3.59
CA ASP A 14 0.02 12.18 -2.53
C ASP A 14 -0.96 12.82 -1.63
N ALA A 15 -0.89 14.11 -1.47
CA ALA A 15 -1.82 14.79 -0.60
C ALA A 15 -3.25 14.60 -1.05
N LYS A 16 -3.46 14.44 -2.35
CA LYS A 16 -4.78 14.28 -2.89
C LYS A 16 -5.14 12.85 -3.16
N GLN A 17 -4.18 11.98 -3.08
CA GLN A 17 -4.42 10.58 -3.38
C GLN A 17 -4.77 9.83 -2.14
N LYS A 18 -5.67 8.93 -2.27
CA LYS A 18 -6.01 8.00 -1.22
C LYS A 18 -5.86 6.61 -1.75
N PRO A 19 -5.51 5.66 -0.90
CA PRO A 19 -5.47 4.28 -1.39
C PRO A 19 -6.85 3.85 -1.82
N VAL A 20 -6.89 3.03 -2.85
CA VAL A 20 -8.17 2.52 -3.31
C VAL A 20 -8.62 1.36 -2.46
N HIS A 21 -7.73 0.78 -1.68
CA HIS A 21 -8.08 -0.31 -0.80
C HIS A 21 -6.97 -0.47 0.23
N GLU A 22 -7.33 -0.92 1.42
CA GLU A 22 -6.37 -1.18 2.47
C GLU A 22 -6.67 -2.52 3.11
N ILE A 23 -5.63 -3.20 3.52
CA ILE A 23 -5.74 -4.47 4.21
C ILE A 23 -4.86 -4.37 5.44
N ARG A 24 -5.43 -4.72 6.58
CA ARG A 24 -4.69 -4.62 7.82
C ARG A 24 -4.80 -5.91 8.61
N MET A 25 -3.67 -6.37 9.10
CA MET A 25 -3.62 -7.52 9.99
C MET A 25 -2.66 -7.18 11.11
N GLY A 26 -3.19 -7.07 12.33
CA GLY A 26 -2.36 -6.68 13.45
C GLY A 26 -1.81 -5.28 13.23
N ARG A 27 -0.50 -5.16 13.28
CA ARG A 27 0.16 -3.88 13.09
C ARG A 27 0.60 -3.67 11.65
N ILE A 28 0.34 -4.62 10.80
CA ILE A 28 0.82 -4.55 9.42
C ILE A 28 -0.33 -4.10 8.55
N LYS A 29 -0.05 -3.12 7.70
CA LYS A 29 -1.05 -2.58 6.81
C LYS A 29 -0.51 -2.53 5.40
N ALA A 30 -1.32 -2.98 4.46
CA ALA A 30 -1.01 -2.84 3.04
C ALA A 30 -1.99 -1.84 2.45
N ALA A 31 -1.49 -0.86 1.74
CA ALA A 31 -2.31 0.12 1.06
C ALA A 31 -2.12 -0.04 -0.43
N ILE A 32 -3.21 -0.09 -1.16
CA ILE A 32 -3.17 -0.29 -2.59
C ILE A 32 -3.52 1.03 -3.25
N TRP A 33 -2.64 1.45 -4.16
CA TRP A 33 -2.75 2.73 -4.85
C TRP A 33 -2.95 2.48 -6.33
N ALA A 34 -3.80 3.26 -6.95
CA ALA A 34 -4.06 3.14 -8.37
C ALA A 34 -3.46 4.33 -9.10
N ASN A 35 -2.77 4.05 -10.19
CA ASN A 35 -2.17 5.08 -11.02
C ASN A 35 -2.61 4.86 -12.45
N GLU A 36 -3.07 5.94 -13.09
CA GLU A 36 -3.46 5.87 -14.48
C GLU A 36 -2.25 6.05 -15.35
N THR A 37 -2.10 5.18 -16.31
CA THR A 37 -1.00 5.28 -17.26
C THR A 37 -1.57 5.17 -18.66
N ASP A 38 -0.70 5.37 -19.65
CA ASP A 38 -1.12 5.23 -21.03
C ASP A 38 -1.62 3.84 -21.34
N ASN A 39 -1.16 2.87 -20.59
CA ASN A 39 -1.53 1.49 -20.82
C ASN A 39 -2.62 1.00 -19.91
N GLY A 40 -3.24 1.90 -19.20
CA GLY A 40 -4.32 1.54 -18.30
C GLY A 40 -3.94 1.81 -16.86
N THR A 41 -4.73 1.28 -15.95
CA THR A 41 -4.52 1.49 -14.53
C THR A 41 -3.48 0.52 -14.01
N ARG A 42 -2.54 1.04 -13.26
CA ARG A 42 -1.55 0.21 -12.59
C ARG A 42 -1.72 0.36 -11.09
N HIS A 43 -1.46 -0.71 -10.38
CA HIS A 43 -1.61 -0.70 -8.94
C HIS A 43 -0.26 -0.87 -8.27
N ASN A 44 -0.04 -0.09 -7.23
CA ASN A 44 1.14 -0.21 -6.39
C ASN A 44 0.69 -0.49 -4.97
N VAL A 45 1.54 -1.16 -4.23
CA VAL A 45 1.21 -1.54 -2.86
C VAL A 45 2.34 -1.06 -1.97
N THR A 46 1.97 -0.39 -0.88
CA THR A 46 2.92 -0.05 0.16
C THR A 46 2.53 -0.82 1.40
N ILE A 47 3.53 -1.35 2.10
CA ILE A 47 3.29 -2.11 3.32
C ILE A 47 4.03 -1.43 4.44
N THR A 48 3.32 -1.17 5.52
CA THR A 48 3.91 -0.48 6.66
C THR A 48 3.54 -1.20 7.94
N ARG A 49 4.33 -0.95 8.97
CA ARG A 49 4.05 -1.42 10.31
C ARG A 49 3.70 -0.21 11.16
N LEU A 50 2.58 -0.33 11.85
CA LEU A 50 2.13 0.73 12.74
C LEU A 50 2.73 0.49 14.12
N TYR A 51 3.21 1.55 14.73
CA TYR A 51 3.71 1.44 16.09
C TYR A 51 3.41 2.74 16.83
N LYS A 52 3.43 2.65 18.12
CA LYS A 52 3.14 3.80 18.96
C LYS A 52 4.42 4.31 19.59
N ASP A 53 4.63 5.61 19.49
CA ASP A 53 5.78 6.26 20.07
C ASP A 53 5.24 7.33 21.01
N GLY A 54 5.22 7.01 22.31
CA GLY A 54 4.54 7.89 23.25
C GLY A 54 3.07 7.89 22.93
N ASP A 55 2.51 9.05 22.65
CA ASP A 55 1.10 9.18 22.35
C ASP A 55 0.83 9.20 20.86
N GLU A 56 1.88 9.08 20.05
CA GLU A 56 1.70 9.22 18.60
C GLU A 56 1.81 7.88 17.90
N TRP A 57 0.97 7.70 16.90
CA TRP A 57 1.08 6.55 16.04
C TRP A 57 1.99 6.88 14.87
N LYS A 58 2.90 5.98 14.59
CA LYS A 58 3.87 6.17 13.51
C LYS A 58 3.91 4.92 12.66
N THR A 59 4.53 5.05 11.51
CA THR A 59 4.68 3.93 10.61
C THR A 59 6.15 3.67 10.33
N SER A 60 6.45 2.43 10.00
CA SER A 60 7.80 2.00 9.69
C SER A 60 7.73 1.04 8.52
N THR A 61 8.78 1.00 7.73
CA THR A 61 8.88 0.02 6.67
C THR A 61 9.85 -1.10 7.04
N SER A 62 10.21 -1.15 8.31
CA SER A 62 11.02 -2.25 8.84
C SER A 62 10.12 -3.20 9.60
N PHE A 63 10.35 -4.48 9.43
CA PHE A 63 9.47 -5.48 10.01
C PHE A 63 10.29 -6.47 10.82
N GLY A 64 9.81 -6.77 12.02
CA GLY A 64 10.44 -7.77 12.85
C GLY A 64 10.13 -9.16 12.33
N ARG A 65 10.99 -10.10 12.75
CA ARG A 65 10.82 -11.48 12.33
C ARG A 65 9.44 -12.00 12.69
N ASP A 66 8.92 -11.55 13.81
CA ASP A 66 7.63 -12.04 14.29
C ASP A 66 6.47 -11.54 13.47
N GLU A 67 6.71 -10.56 12.60
CA GLU A 67 5.65 -9.97 11.81
C GLU A 67 5.71 -10.34 10.35
N LEU A 68 6.75 -11.08 9.96
CA LEU A 68 6.93 -11.34 8.53
C LEU A 68 5.80 -12.19 7.95
N HIS A 69 5.23 -13.07 8.74
CA HIS A 69 4.11 -13.85 8.23
C HIS A 69 2.91 -12.97 7.94
N LEU A 70 2.75 -11.88 8.70
CA LEU A 70 1.67 -10.94 8.41
C LEU A 70 1.96 -10.12 7.17
N VAL A 71 3.23 -9.76 6.99
CA VAL A 71 3.62 -9.06 5.77
C VAL A 71 3.31 -9.91 4.55
N ALA A 72 3.65 -11.18 4.61
CA ALA A 72 3.38 -12.08 3.50
C ALA A 72 1.88 -12.20 3.26
N LYS A 73 1.10 -12.25 4.33
CA LYS A 73 -0.33 -12.43 4.18
C LYS A 73 -1.00 -11.19 3.59
N VAL A 74 -0.65 -9.99 4.07
CA VAL A 74 -1.28 -8.81 3.51
C VAL A 74 -0.83 -8.60 2.07
N ALA A 75 0.41 -8.98 1.74
CA ALA A 75 0.87 -8.89 0.37
C ALA A 75 0.05 -9.81 -0.52
N TYR A 76 -0.19 -11.02 -0.06
CA TYR A 76 -0.99 -11.97 -0.82
C TYR A 76 -2.42 -11.46 -1.02
N LEU A 77 -3.00 -10.92 0.04
CA LEU A 77 -4.38 -10.43 -0.07
C LEU A 77 -4.46 -9.21 -0.96
N ALA A 78 -3.44 -8.35 -0.93
CA ALA A 78 -3.40 -7.20 -1.81
C ALA A 78 -3.33 -7.65 -3.27
N GLU A 79 -2.50 -8.63 -3.54
CA GLU A 79 -2.38 -9.14 -4.88
C GLU A 79 -3.71 -9.73 -5.35
N SER A 80 -4.36 -10.48 -4.49
CA SER A 80 -5.64 -11.07 -4.84
C SER A 80 -6.67 -10.00 -5.17
N TRP A 81 -6.69 -8.93 -4.39
CA TRP A 81 -7.63 -7.85 -4.63
C TRP A 81 -7.37 -7.20 -5.99
N ILE A 82 -6.09 -6.97 -6.30
CA ILE A 82 -5.75 -6.35 -7.57
C ILE A 82 -6.16 -7.24 -8.73
N TYR A 83 -5.93 -8.54 -8.62
CA TYR A 83 -6.33 -9.46 -9.66
C TYR A 83 -7.83 -9.45 -9.87
N GLN A 84 -8.58 -9.32 -8.80
CA GLN A 84 -10.02 -9.29 -8.94
C GLN A 84 -10.49 -8.06 -9.70
N GLN A 85 -9.81 -6.93 -9.49
CA GLN A 85 -10.17 -5.73 -10.22
C GLN A 85 -9.95 -5.91 -11.71
N GLY A 86 -8.82 -6.52 -12.04
CA GLY A 86 -8.53 -6.76 -13.44
C GLY A 86 -9.52 -7.70 -14.07
N GLN A 87 -9.86 -8.74 -13.36
CA GLN A 87 -10.81 -9.69 -13.91
C GLN A 87 -12.17 -9.07 -14.11
N GLU A 88 -12.58 -8.24 -13.17
CA GLU A 88 -13.84 -7.56 -13.33
C GLU A 88 -13.82 -6.66 -14.54
N GLY A 89 -12.71 -5.97 -14.74
CA GLY A 89 -12.63 -5.08 -15.85
C GLY A 89 -12.58 -5.82 -17.17
N ASN A 90 -12.00 -7.00 -17.18
CA ASN A 90 -11.86 -7.75 -18.41
C ASN A 90 -12.92 -8.76 -18.59
N GLY A 91 -13.59 -9.03 -17.64
CA GLY A 91 -14.52 -10.11 -17.75
C GLY A 91 -13.82 -11.36 -17.82
N GLU A 92 -13.55 -11.86 -18.22
CA GLU A 92 -12.95 -12.76 -18.25
C GLU A 92 -12.17 -13.13 -18.88
N ALA A 93 -11.97 -12.72 -19.14
CA ALA A 93 -10.99 -13.00 -19.79
C ALA A 93 -10.33 -14.13 -19.56
N HIS A 94 -10.34 -14.52 -19.25
CA HIS A 94 -9.80 -15.34 -18.93
C HIS A 94 -10.18 -16.06 -18.92
#